data_b7e5ede641fa613bd5fa6f76f2cf5dcf
#
_entry.id   b7e5ede641fa613bd5fa6f76f2cf5dcf
#
_cell.length_a   1.000
_cell.length_b   1.000
_cell.length_c   1.000
_cell.angle_alpha   90.00
_cell.angle_beta   90.00
_cell.angle_gamma   90.00
#
_symmetry.space_group_name_H-M   'P 1'
#
loop_
_entity.id
_entity.type
_entity.pdbx_description
1 polymer ?
#
loop_
_entity_poly.entity_id
_entity_poly.type
_entity_poly.pdbx_seq_one_letter_code
_entity_poly.pdbx_strand_id
1 'polypeptide(L)'
;MSEDRPILGIPALRENPFQARPLEMGQSKLLVGREDISARWVRFLKTRNARMVLLIGESGSGKTSLLRCVSEEAGKSVHLDMFPSNEHAHRVLHEIHSSIIGFEIPSTTQELVSRLVSATEELDGPLPLITLDYSNADGKSLADVTANLISPLERLNAMVVVVLSTEQRAQWPESLVNQFDHFEIIKALERDEIKELCESRMATVAKIGWDMPDEVLDYVMANTTVCLQRSCVQCEI
;
A
#
# COMPACT_ATOMS: atom_id res chain seq x y z
N MET A 1 -25.01 -37.01 13.48
CA MET A 1 -23.83 -36.42 12.77
C MET A 1 -24.38 -35.96 11.44
N SER A 2 -24.77 -34.70 11.31
CA SER A 2 -25.17 -34.09 10.05
C SER A 2 -23.90 -33.88 9.23
N GLU A 3 -23.80 -34.57 8.11
CA GLU A 3 -22.80 -34.30 7.09
C GLU A 3 -23.08 -32.89 6.56
N ASP A 4 -22.25 -31.91 6.96
CA ASP A 4 -22.19 -30.60 6.34
C ASP A 4 -21.73 -30.78 4.89
N ARG A 5 -22.64 -30.99 3.98
CA ARG A 5 -22.37 -30.96 2.55
C ARG A 5 -22.07 -29.50 2.20
N PRO A 6 -20.91 -29.21 1.64
CA PRO A 6 -20.54 -27.83 1.30
C PRO A 6 -21.55 -27.27 0.28
N ILE A 7 -22.20 -26.18 0.60
CA ILE A 7 -23.00 -25.40 -0.35
C ILE A 7 -22.02 -24.86 -1.38
N LEU A 8 -22.22 -25.12 -2.66
CA LEU A 8 -21.31 -24.73 -3.76
C LEU A 8 -19.87 -25.24 -3.64
N GLY A 9 -19.64 -26.36 -2.97
CA GLY A 9 -18.27 -26.89 -2.81
C GLY A 9 -17.38 -26.12 -1.83
N ILE A 10 -17.92 -25.11 -1.12
CA ILE A 10 -17.17 -24.35 -0.12
C ILE A 10 -16.99 -25.19 1.15
N PRO A 11 -15.76 -25.44 1.62
CA PRO A 11 -15.52 -26.22 2.82
C PRO A 11 -15.95 -25.44 4.07
N ALA A 12 -16.12 -26.14 5.20
CA ALA A 12 -16.34 -25.48 6.49
C ALA A 12 -15.12 -24.60 6.85
N LEU A 13 -15.36 -23.32 7.08
CA LEU A 13 -14.35 -22.33 7.38
C LEU A 13 -14.26 -22.08 8.90
N ARG A 14 -13.08 -21.74 9.38
CA ARG A 14 -12.85 -21.29 10.77
C ARG A 14 -13.27 -19.84 10.97
N GLU A 15 -13.07 -19.02 9.95
CA GLU A 15 -13.37 -17.58 9.92
C GLU A 15 -13.56 -17.13 8.47
N ASN A 16 -14.03 -15.89 8.27
CA ASN A 16 -14.14 -15.30 6.93
C ASN A 16 -12.73 -14.93 6.41
N PRO A 17 -12.24 -15.56 5.32
CA PRO A 17 -10.94 -15.26 4.74
C PRO A 17 -10.92 -13.95 3.94
N PHE A 18 -12.09 -13.43 3.59
CA PHE A 18 -12.27 -12.24 2.76
C PHE A 18 -12.62 -11.03 3.62
N GLN A 19 -11.68 -10.60 4.45
CA GLN A 19 -11.87 -9.40 5.27
C GLN A 19 -11.50 -8.15 4.45
N ALA A 20 -12.32 -7.10 4.58
CA ALA A 20 -12.12 -5.81 3.91
C ALA A 20 -11.01 -4.96 4.59
N ARG A 21 -9.94 -5.60 5.05
CA ARG A 21 -8.79 -4.94 5.66
C ARG A 21 -7.51 -5.26 4.88
N PRO A 22 -6.53 -4.34 4.87
CA PRO A 22 -5.22 -4.61 4.29
C PRO A 22 -4.56 -5.82 4.93
N LEU A 23 -3.67 -6.50 4.19
CA LEU A 23 -2.82 -7.57 4.74
C LEU A 23 -2.03 -7.05 5.94
N GLU A 24 -1.86 -7.92 6.93
CA GLU A 24 -1.00 -7.65 8.08
C GLU A 24 0.45 -8.02 7.77
N MET A 25 1.38 -7.55 8.58
CA MET A 25 2.78 -7.96 8.48
C MET A 25 2.91 -9.47 8.65
N GLY A 26 3.79 -10.09 7.90
CA GLY A 26 3.96 -11.54 7.84
C GLY A 26 3.00 -12.26 6.88
N GLN A 27 2.10 -11.54 6.23
CA GLN A 27 1.13 -12.10 5.27
C GLN A 27 1.51 -11.86 3.80
N SER A 28 2.76 -11.54 3.51
CA SER A 28 3.25 -11.24 2.15
C SER A 28 2.95 -12.33 1.13
N LYS A 29 2.87 -13.60 1.57
CA LYS A 29 2.47 -14.74 0.73
C LYS A 29 1.04 -14.69 0.21
N LEU A 30 0.19 -13.85 0.79
CA LEU A 30 -1.20 -13.64 0.36
C LEU A 30 -1.34 -12.42 -0.58
N LEU A 31 -0.24 -11.79 -0.94
CA LEU A 31 -0.19 -10.71 -1.92
C LEU A 31 -0.11 -11.34 -3.31
N VAL A 32 -1.20 -11.30 -4.05
CA VAL A 32 -1.32 -11.88 -5.40
C VAL A 32 -1.38 -10.77 -6.45
N GLY A 33 -0.70 -10.99 -7.59
CA GLY A 33 -0.71 -10.10 -8.75
C GLY A 33 0.06 -8.79 -8.53
N ARG A 34 0.94 -8.73 -7.53
CA ARG A 34 1.76 -7.55 -7.22
C ARG A 34 3.22 -7.93 -6.92
N GLU A 35 3.59 -9.17 -7.21
CA GLU A 35 4.89 -9.75 -6.89
C GLU A 35 6.02 -9.01 -7.59
N ASP A 36 5.83 -8.65 -8.86
CA ASP A 36 6.84 -7.93 -9.66
C ASP A 36 7.11 -6.53 -9.10
N ILE A 37 6.05 -5.81 -8.72
CA ILE A 37 6.18 -4.48 -8.10
C ILE A 37 6.86 -4.62 -6.75
N SER A 38 6.41 -5.56 -5.93
CA SER A 38 6.98 -5.84 -4.61
C SER A 38 8.47 -6.19 -4.72
N ALA A 39 8.83 -7.12 -5.59
CA ALA A 39 10.22 -7.55 -5.79
C ALA A 39 11.12 -6.40 -6.28
N ARG A 40 10.62 -5.54 -7.18
CA ARG A 40 11.33 -4.36 -7.66
C ARG A 40 11.58 -3.36 -6.53
N TRP A 41 10.57 -3.06 -5.72
CA TRP A 41 10.68 -2.11 -4.62
C TRP A 41 11.57 -2.64 -3.49
N VAL A 42 11.47 -3.92 -3.15
CA VAL A 42 12.39 -4.58 -2.22
C VAL A 42 13.84 -4.49 -2.71
N ARG A 43 14.06 -4.60 -4.02
CA ARG A 43 15.39 -4.39 -4.60
C ARG A 43 15.87 -2.96 -4.39
N PHE A 44 15.03 -1.93 -4.60
CA PHE A 44 15.40 -0.53 -4.34
C PHE A 44 15.81 -0.33 -2.88
N LEU A 45 15.04 -0.88 -1.94
CA LEU A 45 15.37 -0.83 -0.52
C LEU A 45 16.73 -1.48 -0.21
N LYS A 46 16.94 -2.71 -0.66
CA LYS A 46 18.16 -3.49 -0.39
C LYS A 46 19.42 -2.93 -1.07
N THR A 47 19.27 -2.37 -2.25
CA THR A 47 20.41 -1.73 -2.97
C THR A 47 20.63 -0.27 -2.60
N ARG A 48 19.89 0.24 -1.63
CA ARG A 48 19.92 1.65 -1.18
C ARG A 48 19.75 2.64 -2.34
N ASN A 49 18.88 2.33 -3.26
CA ASN A 49 18.54 3.19 -4.38
C ASN A 49 17.32 4.05 -4.02
N ALA A 50 17.59 5.20 -3.39
CA ALA A 50 16.55 6.14 -2.98
C ALA A 50 15.69 6.57 -4.17
N ARG A 51 14.36 6.58 -4.00
CA ARG A 51 13.39 6.91 -5.05
C ARG A 51 12.18 7.60 -4.48
N MET A 52 11.66 8.54 -5.25
CA MET A 52 10.31 9.05 -5.07
C MET A 52 9.35 8.34 -6.02
N VAL A 53 8.38 7.66 -5.47
CA VAL A 53 7.43 6.81 -6.21
C VAL A 53 6.01 7.32 -6.02
N LEU A 54 5.26 7.40 -7.11
CA LEU A 54 3.84 7.67 -7.10
C LEU A 54 3.07 6.38 -7.33
N LEU A 55 2.29 5.94 -6.34
CA LEU A 55 1.47 4.74 -6.40
C LEU A 55 0.01 5.10 -6.65
N ILE A 56 -0.53 4.72 -7.80
CA ILE A 56 -1.88 5.08 -8.24
C ILE A 56 -2.74 3.83 -8.36
N GLY A 57 -3.99 3.91 -7.98
CA GLY A 57 -4.95 2.82 -8.19
C GLY A 57 -6.29 3.09 -7.51
N GLU A 58 -7.30 2.35 -7.92
CA GLU A 58 -8.64 2.43 -7.35
C GLU A 58 -8.65 2.13 -5.84
N SER A 59 -9.68 2.62 -5.14
CA SER A 59 -9.91 2.24 -3.75
C SER A 59 -10.08 0.72 -3.66
N GLY A 60 -9.42 0.09 -2.70
CA GLY A 60 -9.46 -1.37 -2.53
C GLY A 60 -8.61 -2.19 -3.50
N SER A 61 -7.83 -1.57 -4.38
CA SER A 61 -6.94 -2.29 -5.33
C SER A 61 -5.72 -2.98 -4.67
N GLY A 62 -5.57 -2.90 -3.36
CA GLY A 62 -4.49 -3.55 -2.62
C GLY A 62 -3.24 -2.70 -2.40
N LYS A 63 -3.28 -1.37 -2.66
CA LYS A 63 -2.13 -0.46 -2.45
C LYS A 63 -1.54 -0.56 -1.04
N THR A 64 -2.38 -0.43 -0.03
CA THR A 64 -1.94 -0.49 1.37
C THR A 64 -1.40 -1.88 1.74
N SER A 65 -1.95 -2.96 1.17
CA SER A 65 -1.41 -4.33 1.35
C SER A 65 -0.01 -4.46 0.74
N LEU A 66 0.19 -3.96 -0.48
CA LEU A 66 1.51 -3.92 -1.12
C LEU A 66 2.52 -3.15 -0.26
N LEU A 67 2.16 -1.96 0.21
CA LEU A 67 3.03 -1.14 1.06
C LEU A 67 3.43 -1.86 2.35
N ARG A 68 2.50 -2.53 3.02
CA ARG A 68 2.78 -3.30 4.23
C ARG A 68 3.72 -4.46 3.96
N CYS A 69 3.50 -5.21 2.88
CA CYS A 69 4.41 -6.30 2.49
C CYS A 69 5.82 -5.79 2.17
N VAL A 70 5.95 -4.66 1.47
CA VAL A 70 7.26 -4.07 1.17
C VAL A 70 7.92 -3.50 2.44
N SER A 71 7.13 -2.98 3.39
CA SER A 71 7.64 -2.42 4.64
C SER A 71 8.35 -3.45 5.54
N GLU A 72 8.05 -4.72 5.38
CA GLU A 72 8.74 -5.82 6.09
C GLU A 72 10.23 -5.91 5.74
N GLU A 73 10.59 -5.47 4.55
CA GLU A 73 11.95 -5.51 4.02
C GLU A 73 12.70 -4.17 4.14
N ALA A 74 12.05 -3.14 4.68
CA ALA A 74 12.66 -1.83 4.90
C ALA A 74 13.49 -1.81 6.17
N GLY A 75 14.57 -1.02 6.19
CA GLY A 75 15.36 -0.80 7.41
C GLY A 75 14.56 -0.11 8.51
N LYS A 76 13.66 0.78 8.12
CA LYS A 76 12.66 1.42 8.97
C LYS A 76 11.44 1.77 8.11
N SER A 77 10.23 1.66 8.65
CA SER A 77 9.02 2.05 7.93
C SER A 77 8.26 3.15 8.67
N VAL A 78 7.85 4.17 7.91
CA VAL A 78 6.99 5.26 8.37
C VAL A 78 5.77 5.29 7.47
N HIS A 79 4.59 5.14 8.07
CA HIS A 79 3.34 5.15 7.34
C HIS A 79 2.43 6.25 7.88
N LEU A 80 2.13 7.23 7.02
CA LEU A 80 1.28 8.37 7.33
C LEU A 80 -0.02 8.24 6.54
N ASP A 81 -1.12 8.01 7.26
CA ASP A 81 -2.46 7.77 6.73
C ASP A 81 -3.48 8.86 7.08
N MET A 82 -3.10 9.80 7.93
CA MET A 82 -3.95 10.93 8.32
C MET A 82 -3.44 12.23 7.73
N PHE A 83 -4.19 12.76 6.76
CA PHE A 83 -3.88 14.08 6.19
C PHE A 83 -4.00 15.17 7.25
N PRO A 84 -2.96 16.02 7.42
CA PRO A 84 -2.98 17.05 8.46
C PRO A 84 -4.06 18.09 8.19
N SER A 85 -4.91 18.36 9.18
CA SER A 85 -6.08 19.25 9.10
C SER A 85 -5.76 20.70 8.74
N ASN A 86 -4.49 21.12 8.83
CA ASN A 86 -4.03 22.49 8.58
C ASN A 86 -3.16 22.61 7.33
N GLU A 87 -3.18 21.62 6.44
CA GLU A 87 -2.53 21.64 5.11
C GLU A 87 -1.05 22.04 5.11
N HIS A 88 -0.32 21.77 6.19
CA HIS A 88 1.07 22.21 6.31
C HIS A 88 2.05 21.06 6.04
N ALA A 89 2.80 21.17 4.96
CA ALA A 89 3.94 20.30 4.64
C ALA A 89 4.88 20.11 5.83
N HIS A 90 5.08 21.16 6.62
CA HIS A 90 5.90 21.13 7.83
C HIS A 90 5.44 20.06 8.83
N ARG A 91 4.13 19.86 9.00
CA ARG A 91 3.60 18.85 9.91
C ARG A 91 3.90 17.42 9.45
N VAL A 92 3.85 17.17 8.14
CA VAL A 92 4.26 15.88 7.58
C VAL A 92 5.73 15.58 7.89
N LEU A 93 6.61 16.57 7.72
CA LEU A 93 8.02 16.42 8.08
C LEU A 93 8.24 16.19 9.57
N HIS A 94 7.42 16.79 10.45
CA HIS A 94 7.42 16.52 11.88
C HIS A 94 7.07 15.07 12.21
N GLU A 95 6.04 14.54 11.57
CA GLU A 95 5.61 13.15 11.80
C GLU A 95 6.67 12.16 11.31
N ILE A 96 7.29 12.44 10.15
CA ILE A 96 8.44 11.66 9.67
C ILE A 96 9.61 11.75 10.66
N HIS A 97 9.94 12.95 11.13
CA HIS A 97 11.03 13.14 12.10
C HIS A 97 10.76 12.39 13.40
N SER A 98 9.57 12.52 13.97
CA SER A 98 9.19 11.81 15.20
C SER A 98 9.29 10.31 15.04
N SER A 99 8.95 9.78 13.87
CA SER A 99 9.02 8.35 13.57
C SER A 99 10.44 7.85 13.36
N ILE A 100 11.32 8.64 12.75
CA ILE A 100 12.69 8.24 12.42
C ILE A 100 13.67 8.54 13.57
N ILE A 101 13.58 9.72 14.18
CA ILE A 101 14.57 10.24 15.13
C ILE A 101 14.02 10.23 16.56
N GLY A 102 12.80 10.76 16.75
CA GLY A 102 12.16 10.88 18.06
C GLY A 102 11.50 12.25 18.27
N PHE A 103 11.15 12.55 19.53
CA PHE A 103 10.26 13.66 19.85
C PHE A 103 10.96 15.03 19.99
N GLU A 104 12.28 15.10 19.99
CA GLU A 104 13.00 16.38 20.02
C GLU A 104 12.97 17.05 18.64
N ILE A 105 11.86 17.72 18.35
CA ILE A 105 11.62 18.32 17.05
C ILE A 105 12.26 19.71 16.97
N PRO A 106 13.08 19.99 15.93
CA PRO A 106 13.66 21.31 15.71
C PRO A 106 12.61 22.40 15.47
N SER A 107 12.92 23.62 15.86
CA SER A 107 12.01 24.76 15.70
C SER A 107 11.92 25.27 14.27
N THR A 108 12.88 24.95 13.42
CA THR A 108 12.92 25.41 12.02
C THR A 108 12.84 24.25 11.04
N THR A 109 12.14 24.46 9.92
CA THR A 109 12.02 23.45 8.85
C THR A 109 13.39 23.07 8.28
N GLN A 110 14.29 24.02 8.16
CA GLN A 110 15.64 23.78 7.60
C GLN A 110 16.43 22.82 8.50
N GLU A 111 16.42 23.03 9.80
CA GLU A 111 17.09 22.16 10.76
C GLU A 111 16.44 20.76 10.79
N LEU A 112 15.11 20.71 10.76
CA LEU A 112 14.34 19.48 10.73
C LEU A 112 14.71 18.63 9.49
N VAL A 113 14.72 19.22 8.30
CA VAL A 113 15.14 18.53 7.07
C VAL A 113 16.61 18.10 7.16
N SER A 114 17.50 18.94 7.67
CA SER A 114 18.92 18.59 7.82
C SER A 114 19.11 17.38 8.74
N ARG A 115 18.41 17.32 9.87
CA ARG A 115 18.46 16.17 10.79
C ARG A 115 17.90 14.91 10.15
N LEU A 116 16.79 15.03 9.39
CA LEU A 116 16.22 13.90 8.67
C LEU A 116 17.19 13.34 7.61
N VAL A 117 17.85 14.20 6.84
CA VAL A 117 18.87 13.80 5.86
C VAL A 117 19.99 13.02 6.55
N SER A 118 20.61 13.59 7.57
CA SER A 118 21.68 12.91 8.32
C SER A 118 21.21 11.58 8.90
N ALA A 119 20.04 11.55 9.53
CA ALA A 119 19.52 10.33 10.14
C ALA A 119 19.22 9.23 9.12
N THR A 120 18.73 9.58 7.92
CA THR A 120 18.46 8.58 6.87
C THR A 120 19.73 8.09 6.17
N GLU A 121 20.80 8.90 6.15
CA GLU A 121 22.11 8.50 5.66
C GLU A 121 22.83 7.55 6.63
N GLU A 122 22.71 7.79 7.94
CA GLU A 122 23.35 7.02 9.01
C GLU A 122 22.68 5.65 9.28
N LEU A 123 21.46 5.43 8.78
CA LEU A 123 20.78 4.14 8.94
C LEU A 123 21.52 3.03 8.18
N ASP A 124 21.91 1.99 8.90
CA ASP A 124 22.46 0.77 8.32
C ASP A 124 21.37 -0.14 7.73
N GLY A 125 21.79 -0.99 6.78
CA GLY A 125 20.89 -1.98 6.16
C GLY A 125 20.05 -1.40 5.01
N PRO A 126 18.85 -1.95 4.75
CA PRO A 126 17.96 -1.48 3.70
C PRO A 126 17.50 -0.04 3.94
N LEU A 127 17.13 0.66 2.86
CA LEU A 127 16.58 2.02 2.98
C LEU A 127 15.35 2.06 3.88
N PRO A 128 15.10 3.18 4.57
CA PRO A 128 13.80 3.43 5.17
C PRO A 128 12.74 3.62 4.07
N LEU A 129 11.52 3.14 4.35
CA LEU A 129 10.34 3.34 3.53
C LEU A 129 9.43 4.37 4.21
N ILE A 130 9.14 5.45 3.51
CA ILE A 130 8.22 6.51 3.96
C ILE A 130 7.01 6.48 3.03
N THR A 131 5.83 6.28 3.57
CA THR A 131 4.59 6.22 2.79
C THR A 131 3.61 7.31 3.22
N LEU A 132 3.09 8.04 2.25
CA LEU A 132 2.05 9.06 2.42
C LEU A 132 0.76 8.53 1.76
N ASP A 133 -0.09 7.86 2.55
CA ASP A 133 -1.36 7.24 2.09
C ASP A 133 -2.55 8.04 2.62
N TYR A 134 -2.79 9.20 2.03
CA TYR A 134 -3.83 10.12 2.46
C TYR A 134 -5.12 9.94 1.67
N SER A 135 -5.75 8.79 1.82
CA SER A 135 -6.99 8.43 1.12
C SER A 135 -8.19 9.34 1.48
N ASN A 136 -8.13 10.04 2.60
CA ASN A 136 -9.15 10.97 3.09
C ASN A 136 -8.97 12.42 2.60
N ALA A 137 -7.87 12.74 1.93
CA ALA A 137 -7.61 14.06 1.39
C ALA A 137 -8.26 14.25 0.01
N ASP A 138 -8.70 15.47 -0.29
CA ASP A 138 -9.00 15.83 -1.67
C ASP A 138 -7.71 15.96 -2.49
N GLY A 139 -7.78 15.64 -3.79
CA GLY A 139 -6.58 15.57 -4.63
C GLY A 139 -5.86 16.89 -4.78
N LYS A 140 -6.57 18.02 -4.74
CA LYS A 140 -5.97 19.35 -4.90
C LYS A 140 -5.17 19.74 -3.65
N SER A 141 -5.76 19.63 -2.47
CA SER A 141 -5.06 19.90 -1.20
C SER A 141 -3.84 18.98 -1.04
N LEU A 142 -3.97 17.72 -1.46
CA LEU A 142 -2.85 16.77 -1.44
C LEU A 142 -1.75 17.16 -2.43
N ALA A 143 -2.11 17.67 -3.63
CA ALA A 143 -1.14 18.16 -4.60
C ALA A 143 -0.36 19.37 -4.05
N ASP A 144 -1.07 20.34 -3.43
CA ASP A 144 -0.46 21.54 -2.87
C ASP A 144 0.53 21.21 -1.73
N VAL A 145 0.16 20.30 -0.84
CA VAL A 145 1.05 19.84 0.25
C VAL A 145 2.24 19.07 -0.32
N THR A 146 2.00 18.15 -1.27
CA THR A 146 3.07 17.35 -1.87
C THR A 146 4.05 18.19 -2.65
N ALA A 147 3.60 19.21 -3.39
CA ALA A 147 4.48 20.12 -4.10
C ALA A 147 5.50 20.82 -3.17
N ASN A 148 5.07 21.14 -1.94
CA ASN A 148 5.96 21.71 -0.92
C ASN A 148 6.88 20.68 -0.24
N LEU A 149 6.55 19.38 -0.36
CA LEU A 149 7.31 18.28 0.23
C LEU A 149 8.36 17.69 -0.71
N ILE A 150 8.21 17.84 -2.03
CA ILE A 150 9.11 17.22 -3.03
C ILE A 150 10.59 17.49 -2.68
N SER A 151 10.98 18.76 -2.64
CA SER A 151 12.36 19.13 -2.42
C SER A 151 12.95 18.66 -1.07
N PRO A 152 12.23 18.73 0.06
CA PRO A 152 12.69 18.10 1.31
C PRO A 152 12.82 16.57 1.20
N LEU A 153 11.85 15.89 0.59
CA LEU A 153 11.81 14.43 0.54
C LEU A 153 12.84 13.83 -0.42
N GLU A 154 13.11 14.48 -1.55
CA GLU A 154 14.16 14.07 -2.51
C GLU A 154 15.57 14.03 -1.89
N ARG A 155 15.80 14.83 -0.84
CA ARG A 155 17.08 14.87 -0.14
C ARG A 155 17.30 13.73 0.83
N LEU A 156 16.24 12.98 1.18
CA LEU A 156 16.32 11.87 2.11
C LEU A 156 16.93 10.65 1.43
N ASN A 157 17.82 9.95 2.12
CA ASN A 157 18.26 8.62 1.70
C ASN A 157 17.19 7.59 2.06
N ALA A 158 16.05 7.65 1.38
CA ALA A 158 14.84 6.88 1.65
C ALA A 158 14.11 6.52 0.35
N MET A 159 13.29 5.50 0.40
CA MET A 159 12.23 5.29 -0.59
C MET A 159 10.96 5.98 -0.09
N VAL A 160 10.50 6.97 -0.84
CA VAL A 160 9.28 7.72 -0.50
C VAL A 160 8.18 7.34 -1.47
N VAL A 161 7.03 6.93 -0.96
CA VAL A 161 5.87 6.54 -1.77
C VAL A 161 4.69 7.43 -1.42
N VAL A 162 4.19 8.16 -2.40
CA VAL A 162 2.93 8.90 -2.30
C VAL A 162 1.83 8.09 -2.97
N VAL A 163 0.73 7.89 -2.25
CA VAL A 163 -0.38 7.03 -2.69
C VAL A 163 -1.55 7.89 -3.13
N LEU A 164 -2.05 7.63 -4.34
CA LEU A 164 -3.21 8.31 -4.89
C LEU A 164 -4.30 7.31 -5.30
N SER A 165 -5.55 7.74 -5.14
CA SER A 165 -6.64 7.16 -5.91
C SER A 165 -6.59 7.70 -7.34
N THR A 166 -7.30 7.03 -8.26
CA THR A 166 -7.47 7.53 -9.64
C THR A 166 -8.14 8.90 -9.66
N GLU A 167 -9.10 9.13 -8.77
CA GLU A 167 -9.79 10.42 -8.63
C GLU A 167 -8.86 11.54 -8.13
N GLN A 168 -8.03 11.25 -7.14
CA GLN A 168 -7.02 12.19 -6.65
C GLN A 168 -5.99 12.51 -7.74
N ARG A 169 -5.51 11.49 -8.48
CA ARG A 169 -4.56 11.68 -9.59
C ARG A 169 -5.12 12.59 -10.68
N ALA A 170 -6.42 12.52 -10.99
CA ALA A 170 -7.05 13.37 -12.00
C ALA A 170 -7.03 14.87 -11.63
N GLN A 171 -6.84 15.20 -10.35
CA GLN A 171 -6.75 16.59 -9.86
C GLN A 171 -5.30 17.09 -9.77
N TRP A 172 -4.30 16.23 -10.02
CA TRP A 172 -2.90 16.59 -9.94
C TRP A 172 -2.38 17.15 -11.25
N PRO A 173 -1.60 18.26 -11.23
CA PRO A 173 -0.97 18.78 -12.43
C PRO A 173 0.16 17.84 -12.90
N GLU A 174 0.31 17.68 -14.21
CA GLU A 174 1.36 16.84 -14.79
C GLU A 174 2.77 17.30 -14.41
N SER A 175 2.97 18.59 -14.20
CA SER A 175 4.25 19.14 -13.73
C SER A 175 4.67 18.63 -12.36
N LEU A 176 3.71 18.29 -11.48
CA LEU A 176 3.99 17.69 -10.18
C LEU A 176 4.26 16.19 -10.32
N VAL A 177 3.47 15.49 -11.14
CA VAL A 177 3.65 14.05 -11.39
C VAL A 177 5.03 13.76 -11.99
N ASN A 178 5.50 14.61 -12.90
CA ASN A 178 6.80 14.47 -13.54
C ASN A 178 8.00 14.72 -12.61
N GLN A 179 7.78 15.11 -11.36
CA GLN A 179 8.84 15.23 -10.36
C GLN A 179 9.12 13.91 -9.63
N PHE A 180 8.30 12.89 -9.81
CA PHE A 180 8.55 11.56 -9.26
C PHE A 180 9.48 10.76 -10.16
N ASP A 181 10.41 10.02 -9.58
CA ASP A 181 11.33 9.14 -10.32
C ASP A 181 10.61 8.00 -11.02
N HIS A 182 9.52 7.55 -10.42
CA HIS A 182 8.79 6.39 -10.85
C HIS A 182 7.31 6.48 -10.49
N PHE A 183 6.45 5.93 -11.33
CA PHE A 183 5.04 5.78 -11.02
C PHE A 183 4.57 4.35 -11.33
N GLU A 184 3.75 3.84 -10.44
CA GLU A 184 3.12 2.53 -10.54
C GLU A 184 1.61 2.68 -10.57
N ILE A 185 0.99 2.06 -11.53
CA ILE A 185 -0.47 1.98 -11.62
C ILE A 185 -0.90 0.57 -11.25
N ILE A 186 -1.59 0.46 -10.13
CA ILE A 186 -2.17 -0.80 -9.72
C ILE A 186 -3.41 -1.08 -10.57
N LYS A 187 -3.25 -2.05 -11.46
CA LYS A 187 -4.34 -2.52 -12.31
C LYS A 187 -5.25 -3.48 -11.55
N ALA A 188 -6.39 -3.73 -12.16
CA ALA A 188 -7.27 -4.80 -11.78
C ALA A 188 -6.54 -6.16 -11.81
N LEU A 189 -6.94 -7.08 -10.94
CA LEU A 189 -6.48 -8.46 -11.02
C LEU A 189 -7.10 -9.15 -12.23
N GLU A 190 -6.30 -9.96 -12.89
CA GLU A 190 -6.74 -10.81 -13.97
C GLU A 190 -7.46 -12.06 -13.43
N ARG A 191 -8.13 -12.82 -14.32
CA ARG A 191 -8.92 -13.99 -13.94
C ARG A 191 -8.13 -15.00 -13.09
N ASP A 192 -6.92 -15.33 -13.55
CA ASP A 192 -6.08 -16.32 -12.87
C ASP A 192 -5.57 -15.79 -11.52
N GLU A 193 -5.25 -14.51 -11.44
CA GLU A 193 -4.86 -13.84 -10.20
C GLU A 193 -6.02 -13.80 -9.16
N ILE A 194 -7.27 -13.58 -9.62
CA ILE A 194 -8.44 -13.65 -8.74
C ILE A 194 -8.64 -15.06 -8.21
N LYS A 195 -8.49 -16.08 -9.06
CA LYS A 195 -8.55 -17.48 -8.65
C LYS A 195 -7.51 -17.80 -7.60
N GLU A 196 -6.24 -17.45 -7.87
CA GLU A 196 -5.12 -17.63 -6.94
C GLU A 196 -5.34 -16.88 -5.61
N LEU A 197 -5.83 -15.64 -5.66
CA LEU A 197 -6.16 -14.86 -4.46
C LEU A 197 -7.20 -15.58 -3.60
N CYS A 198 -8.27 -16.08 -4.23
CA CYS A 198 -9.34 -16.78 -3.51
C CYS A 198 -8.83 -18.09 -2.91
N GLU A 199 -8.10 -18.88 -3.67
CA GLU A 199 -7.56 -20.16 -3.22
C GLU A 199 -6.53 -19.98 -2.09
N SER A 200 -5.61 -19.01 -2.23
CA SER A 200 -4.61 -18.71 -1.19
C SER A 200 -5.27 -18.25 0.12
N ARG A 201 -6.29 -17.39 0.02
CA ARG A 201 -7.05 -16.94 1.18
C ARG A 201 -7.83 -18.07 1.83
N MET A 202 -8.53 -18.88 1.04
CA MET A 202 -9.26 -20.05 1.52
C MET A 202 -8.33 -21.06 2.20
N ALA A 203 -7.12 -21.28 1.68
CA ALA A 203 -6.16 -22.19 2.26
C ALA A 203 -5.72 -21.80 3.69
N THR A 204 -5.84 -20.54 4.09
CA THR A 204 -5.50 -20.10 5.45
C THR A 204 -6.55 -20.54 6.49
N VAL A 205 -7.79 -20.72 6.10
CA VAL A 205 -8.92 -20.95 7.02
C VAL A 205 -9.67 -22.26 6.78
N ALA A 206 -9.56 -22.86 5.59
CA ALA A 206 -10.16 -24.13 5.26
C ALA A 206 -9.42 -25.30 5.94
N LYS A 207 -10.17 -26.31 6.36
CA LYS A 207 -9.60 -27.55 6.91
C LYS A 207 -9.13 -28.51 5.82
N ILE A 208 -9.61 -28.33 4.60
CA ILE A 208 -9.38 -29.18 3.43
C ILE A 208 -9.01 -28.26 2.28
N GLY A 209 -8.11 -28.70 1.39
CA GLY A 209 -7.80 -27.96 0.16
C GLY A 209 -9.07 -27.67 -0.64
N TRP A 210 -9.15 -26.47 -1.19
CA TRP A 210 -10.27 -26.01 -2.00
C TRP A 210 -9.75 -25.35 -3.27
N ASP A 211 -10.27 -25.82 -4.39
CA ASP A 211 -10.04 -25.22 -5.69
C ASP A 211 -11.29 -24.45 -6.10
N MET A 212 -11.13 -23.23 -6.56
CA MET A 212 -12.24 -22.35 -6.94
C MET A 212 -12.91 -22.88 -8.22
N PRO A 213 -14.23 -23.24 -8.17
CA PRO A 213 -14.94 -23.65 -9.36
C PRO A 213 -15.04 -22.51 -10.40
N ASP A 214 -14.93 -22.85 -11.67
CA ASP A 214 -14.97 -21.83 -12.75
C ASP A 214 -16.29 -21.05 -12.76
N GLU A 215 -17.41 -21.69 -12.43
CA GLU A 215 -18.74 -21.04 -12.33
C GLU A 215 -18.75 -19.95 -11.24
N VAL A 216 -18.09 -20.21 -10.09
CA VAL A 216 -17.95 -19.24 -9.00
C VAL A 216 -17.03 -18.11 -9.44
N LEU A 217 -15.92 -18.43 -10.11
CA LEU A 217 -15.01 -17.44 -10.66
C LEU A 217 -15.68 -16.52 -11.69
N ASP A 218 -16.48 -17.10 -12.60
CA ASP A 218 -17.26 -16.34 -13.58
C ASP A 218 -18.27 -15.40 -12.90
N TYR A 219 -18.94 -15.88 -11.86
CA TYR A 219 -19.84 -15.06 -11.07
C TYR A 219 -19.12 -13.90 -10.38
N VAL A 220 -17.95 -14.16 -9.75
CA VAL A 220 -17.11 -13.15 -9.14
C VAL A 220 -16.69 -12.12 -10.19
N MET A 221 -16.18 -12.54 -11.34
CA MET A 221 -15.75 -11.64 -12.42
C MET A 221 -16.90 -10.78 -12.96
N ALA A 222 -18.10 -11.33 -13.11
CA ALA A 222 -19.26 -10.60 -13.61
C ALA A 222 -19.81 -9.56 -12.62
N ASN A 223 -19.65 -9.79 -11.32
CA ASN A 223 -20.23 -8.95 -10.26
C ASN A 223 -19.23 -8.06 -9.55
N THR A 224 -17.93 -8.29 -9.75
CA THR A 224 -16.87 -7.44 -9.21
C THR A 224 -16.28 -6.58 -10.31
N THR A 225 -16.65 -5.30 -10.32
CA THR A 225 -15.85 -4.31 -11.00
C THR A 225 -14.59 -4.11 -10.17
N VAL A 226 -13.70 -5.09 -10.23
CA VAL A 226 -12.28 -5.01 -9.95
C VAL A 226 -11.81 -4.32 -8.66
N CYS A 227 -12.61 -4.32 -7.63
CA CYS A 227 -12.16 -3.84 -6.33
C CYS A 227 -12.13 -5.00 -5.34
N LEU A 228 -10.94 -5.34 -4.81
CA LEU A 228 -10.78 -6.36 -3.77
C LEU A 228 -11.75 -6.18 -2.58
N GLN A 229 -12.14 -4.95 -2.27
CA GLN A 229 -13.14 -4.65 -1.24
C GLN A 229 -14.57 -5.03 -1.64
N ARG A 230 -14.95 -4.89 -2.91
CA ARG A 230 -16.30 -5.29 -3.35
C ARG A 230 -16.45 -6.80 -3.43
N SER A 231 -15.40 -7.53 -3.79
CA SER A 231 -15.39 -8.99 -3.74
C SER A 231 -15.62 -9.54 -2.32
N CYS A 232 -15.18 -8.80 -1.29
CA CYS A 232 -15.35 -9.21 0.10
C CYS A 232 -16.78 -9.01 0.63
N VAL A 233 -17.54 -8.05 0.10
CA VAL A 233 -18.87 -7.70 0.62
C VAL A 233 -19.98 -8.59 0.02
N GLN A 234 -19.76 -9.20 -1.14
CA GLN A 234 -20.75 -10.03 -1.81
C GLN A 234 -20.59 -11.54 -1.57
N CYS A 235 -19.57 -11.98 -0.84
CA CYS A 235 -19.46 -13.37 -0.37
C CYS A 235 -20.20 -13.63 0.96
N GLU A 236 -21.07 -12.74 1.42
CA GLU A 236 -22.06 -13.02 2.45
C GLU A 236 -23.28 -13.71 1.82
N ILE A 237 -23.13 -14.99 1.47
CA ILE A 237 -24.23 -15.90 1.18
C ILE A 237 -24.08 -17.16 2.02
#